data_7c7b91cd4cb92b6d635f9bd72fdce3ed
#
_entry.id   7c7b91cd4cb92b6d635f9bd72fdce3ed
#
_cell.length_a   1.000
_cell.length_b   1.000
_cell.length_c   1.000
_cell.angle_alpha   90.00
_cell.angle_beta   90.00
_cell.angle_gamma   90.00
#
_symmetry.space_group_name_H-M   'P 1'
#
loop_
_entity.id
_entity.type
_entity.pdbx_description
1 polymer ?
#
loop_
_entity_poly.entity_id
_entity_poly.type
_entity_poly.pdbx_seq_one_letter_code
_entity_poly.pdbx_strand_id
1 'polypeptide(L)'
;MATEYDLWKIFPRMPKKVTIGDITIRDGFQHEEKFISTEAKIFYAEEMILAGCKEIELTNLGNPAGMPMFMDAEEVFRYFKQGDRFKKRCARKGINPDDITFTAITIREPSVDRAIEMKKEGFGPDRILMMVSTEGEHHFANSGTTLPDYWAEAERCIKKSNDAGIKMVGTVSTIWGSPIGGATDLKDAVEFTKRWFEIGANDIEHADHDGSASCADVYRYCSMILDEMPNPEAHLLHLHETKRVASASILGALQAGFTRFEGTLGGLGGQPANFLDDRPIRGTGEYYYKDPRYVGLITFEDLLVQIDEMGIEHGYDVDRVLWLGQKMEKTIGRRLRSEAVINGRTLKEGHMEFARPGRAGRKEKLGEKPDQKVPASWGKKAVLPDPWGPEMFEQKFADKK
;
A
#
# COMPACT_ATOMS: atom_id res chain seq x y z
N MET A 1 32.28 14.04 -3.46
CA MET A 1 32.11 15.38 -4.08
C MET A 1 30.63 15.64 -4.18
N ALA A 2 30.10 16.67 -3.51
CA ALA A 2 28.71 17.07 -3.70
C ALA A 2 28.59 17.53 -5.16
N THR A 3 27.85 16.77 -5.97
CA THR A 3 27.60 17.13 -7.35
C THR A 3 26.72 18.37 -7.41
N GLU A 4 26.84 19.17 -8.46
CA GLU A 4 26.00 20.34 -8.74
C GLU A 4 24.50 19.99 -8.68
N TYR A 5 24.14 18.70 -8.84
CA TYR A 5 22.81 18.12 -8.84
C TYR A 5 22.50 17.34 -7.56
N ASP A 6 22.90 17.86 -6.41
CA ASP A 6 22.55 17.30 -5.10
C ASP A 6 21.04 17.45 -4.87
N LEU A 7 20.34 16.32 -4.77
CA LEU A 7 18.88 16.25 -4.67
C LEU A 7 18.32 17.08 -3.50
N TRP A 8 19.02 17.07 -2.35
CA TRP A 8 18.61 17.83 -1.15
C TRP A 8 18.90 19.33 -1.24
N LYS A 9 19.76 19.76 -2.18
CA LYS A 9 19.93 21.17 -2.51
C LYS A 9 18.83 21.67 -3.43
N ILE A 10 18.39 20.81 -4.36
CA ILE A 10 17.32 21.15 -5.31
C ILE A 10 15.96 21.15 -4.61
N PHE A 11 15.73 20.21 -3.71
CA PHE A 11 14.50 20.05 -2.94
C PHE A 11 14.77 20.10 -1.44
N PRO A 12 14.82 21.30 -0.83
CA PRO A 12 15.24 21.47 0.57
C PRO A 12 14.33 20.77 1.60
N ARG A 13 13.06 20.51 1.25
CA ARG A 13 12.12 19.79 2.13
C ARG A 13 12.24 18.27 2.02
N MET A 14 12.95 17.74 1.02
CA MET A 14 13.05 16.30 0.80
C MET A 14 13.69 15.60 2.00
N PRO A 15 13.04 14.59 2.58
CA PRO A 15 13.55 13.91 3.76
C PRO A 15 14.78 13.04 3.43
N LYS A 16 15.65 12.87 4.40
CA LYS A 16 16.78 11.91 4.32
C LYS A 16 16.40 10.53 4.84
N LYS A 17 15.27 10.45 5.51
CA LYS A 17 14.73 9.23 6.12
C LYS A 17 13.22 9.22 6.01
N VAL A 18 12.67 8.03 5.77
CA VAL A 18 11.22 7.81 5.71
C VAL A 18 10.83 6.58 6.52
N THR A 19 9.58 6.55 6.93
CA THR A 19 8.91 5.35 7.47
C THR A 19 7.94 4.83 6.41
N ILE A 20 8.02 3.53 6.13
CA ILE A 20 7.09 2.87 5.21
C ILE A 20 6.35 1.80 6.01
N GLY A 21 5.03 1.93 6.11
CA GLY A 21 4.14 0.98 6.76
C GLY A 21 3.72 -0.14 5.82
N ASP A 22 3.52 -1.34 6.36
CA ASP A 22 2.95 -2.46 5.61
C ASP A 22 1.49 -2.69 5.99
N ILE A 23 0.62 -2.68 4.99
CA ILE A 23 -0.81 -2.92 5.15
C ILE A 23 -1.30 -4.10 4.31
N THR A 24 -0.38 -4.98 3.91
CA THR A 24 -0.64 -6.11 3.02
C THR A 24 -1.71 -7.05 3.55
N ILE A 25 -1.59 -7.48 4.81
CA ILE A 25 -2.52 -8.47 5.36
C ILE A 25 -3.88 -7.89 5.74
N ARG A 26 -4.00 -6.55 5.79
CA ARG A 26 -5.27 -5.86 5.99
C ARG A 26 -5.82 -5.34 4.67
N ASP A 27 -5.30 -4.25 4.12
CA ASP A 27 -5.84 -3.63 2.90
C ASP A 27 -5.59 -4.52 1.68
N GLY A 28 -4.40 -5.11 1.60
CA GLY A 28 -4.06 -6.03 0.53
C GLY A 28 -5.01 -7.21 0.42
N PHE A 29 -5.39 -7.81 1.53
CA PHE A 29 -6.22 -9.01 1.53
C PHE A 29 -7.73 -8.73 1.55
N GLN A 30 -8.17 -7.52 1.88
CA GLN A 30 -9.62 -7.22 1.98
C GLN A 30 -10.37 -7.40 0.66
N HIS A 31 -9.67 -7.32 -0.47
CA HIS A 31 -10.26 -7.49 -1.80
C HIS A 31 -10.29 -8.96 -2.26
N GLU A 32 -9.57 -9.86 -1.59
CA GLU A 32 -9.50 -11.26 -2.00
C GLU A 32 -10.79 -12.01 -1.62
N GLU A 33 -11.37 -12.69 -2.61
CA GLU A 33 -12.62 -13.46 -2.42
C GLU A 33 -12.42 -14.74 -1.61
N LYS A 34 -11.20 -15.28 -1.60
CA LYS A 34 -10.85 -16.50 -0.87
C LYS A 34 -10.18 -16.16 0.43
N PHE A 35 -10.65 -16.76 1.50
CA PHE A 35 -10.03 -16.60 2.82
C PHE A 35 -8.57 -17.02 2.77
N ILE A 36 -7.70 -16.11 3.17
CA ILE A 36 -6.27 -16.36 3.33
C ILE A 36 -6.05 -16.82 4.77
N SER A 37 -5.42 -17.97 4.95
CA SER A 37 -5.31 -18.60 6.28
C SER A 37 -4.58 -17.70 7.27
N THR A 38 -4.93 -17.85 8.55
CA THR A 38 -4.33 -17.13 9.66
C THR A 38 -2.81 -17.31 9.69
N GLU A 39 -2.33 -18.53 9.41
CA GLU A 39 -0.89 -18.82 9.35
C GLU A 39 -0.19 -18.06 8.23
N ALA A 40 -0.84 -17.89 7.08
CA ALA A 40 -0.28 -17.11 5.99
C ALA A 40 -0.22 -15.62 6.35
N LYS A 41 -1.26 -15.06 6.97
CA LYS A 41 -1.26 -13.68 7.47
C LYS A 41 -0.14 -13.46 8.48
N ILE A 42 -0.04 -14.35 9.47
CA ILE A 42 1.03 -14.30 10.47
C ILE A 42 2.41 -14.39 9.80
N PHE A 43 2.58 -15.30 8.83
CA PHE A 43 3.85 -15.46 8.13
C PHE A 43 4.27 -14.17 7.43
N TYR A 44 3.40 -13.54 6.64
CA TYR A 44 3.76 -12.32 5.91
C TYR A 44 4.02 -11.14 6.83
N ALA A 45 3.17 -10.90 7.82
CA ALA A 45 3.37 -9.83 8.78
C ALA A 45 4.68 -10.03 9.59
N GLU A 46 4.94 -11.24 10.08
CA GLU A 46 6.18 -11.56 10.81
C GLU A 46 7.41 -11.36 9.93
N GLU A 47 7.38 -11.84 8.69
CA GLU A 47 8.51 -11.69 7.77
C GLU A 47 8.77 -10.22 7.36
N MET A 48 7.71 -9.40 7.19
CA MET A 48 7.84 -7.98 6.97
C MET A 48 8.49 -7.27 8.17
N ILE A 49 8.08 -7.61 9.39
CA ILE A 49 8.71 -7.10 10.62
C ILE A 49 10.20 -7.50 10.67
N LEU A 50 10.52 -8.77 10.37
CA LEU A 50 11.90 -9.25 10.33
C LEU A 50 12.72 -8.67 9.18
N ALA A 51 12.07 -8.09 8.17
CA ALA A 51 12.69 -7.32 7.10
C ALA A 51 12.89 -5.84 7.46
N GLY A 52 12.36 -5.36 8.59
CA GLY A 52 12.54 -3.97 9.04
C GLY A 52 11.27 -3.16 9.24
N CYS A 53 10.10 -3.72 8.97
CA CYS A 53 8.81 -3.03 9.16
C CYS A 53 8.60 -2.66 10.63
N LYS A 54 8.23 -1.39 10.88
CA LYS A 54 7.94 -0.88 12.22
C LYS A 54 6.48 -0.46 12.41
N GLU A 55 5.75 -0.22 11.34
CA GLU A 55 4.34 0.11 11.36
C GLU A 55 3.59 -0.89 10.48
N ILE A 56 2.63 -1.61 11.05
CA ILE A 56 1.92 -2.66 10.33
C ILE A 56 0.44 -2.67 10.68
N GLU A 57 -0.42 -2.76 9.66
CA GLU A 57 -1.84 -2.99 9.85
C GLU A 57 -2.15 -4.49 9.78
N LEU A 58 -2.67 -5.01 10.88
CA LEU A 58 -2.90 -6.45 11.00
C LEU A 58 -4.30 -6.88 10.57
N THR A 59 -5.33 -6.04 10.75
CA THR A 59 -6.72 -6.49 10.56
C THR A 59 -7.72 -5.33 10.51
N ASN A 60 -8.97 -5.70 10.19
CA ASN A 60 -10.16 -4.87 10.38
C ASN A 60 -11.02 -5.48 11.51
N LEU A 61 -11.38 -4.68 12.50
CA LEU A 61 -12.20 -5.09 13.65
C LEU A 61 -13.70 -4.91 13.44
N GLY A 62 -14.13 -4.65 12.21
CA GLY A 62 -15.55 -4.61 11.86
C GLY A 62 -16.27 -5.95 12.04
N ASN A 63 -17.54 -5.98 11.62
CA ASN A 63 -18.35 -7.20 11.74
C ASN A 63 -17.79 -8.33 10.86
N PRO A 64 -17.36 -9.46 11.41
CA PRO A 64 -16.83 -10.58 10.65
C PRO A 64 -17.82 -11.18 9.62
N ALA A 65 -19.11 -11.07 9.85
CA ALA A 65 -20.11 -11.53 8.89
C ALA A 65 -20.11 -10.72 7.59
N GLY A 66 -19.80 -9.41 7.67
CA GLY A 66 -19.64 -8.55 6.51
C GLY A 66 -18.26 -8.63 5.86
N MET A 67 -17.23 -8.96 6.64
CA MET A 67 -15.84 -9.03 6.20
C MET A 67 -15.16 -10.31 6.72
N PRO A 68 -15.52 -11.49 6.19
CA PRO A 68 -15.05 -12.78 6.71
C PRO A 68 -13.53 -12.95 6.59
N MET A 69 -12.85 -12.20 5.72
CA MET A 69 -11.39 -12.20 5.63
C MET A 69 -10.73 -11.88 6.98
N PHE A 70 -11.39 -11.16 7.88
CA PHE A 70 -10.85 -10.72 9.17
C PHE A 70 -11.51 -11.41 10.38
N MET A 71 -12.14 -12.58 10.18
CA MET A 71 -12.76 -13.32 11.28
C MET A 71 -11.75 -13.83 12.31
N ASP A 72 -10.48 -13.92 11.93
CA ASP A 72 -9.33 -14.36 12.73
C ASP A 72 -8.55 -13.19 13.39
N ALA A 73 -9.12 -11.99 13.40
CA ALA A 73 -8.46 -10.77 13.88
C ALA A 73 -7.80 -10.90 15.25
N GLU A 74 -8.50 -11.51 16.22
CA GLU A 74 -7.96 -11.69 17.57
C GLU A 74 -6.83 -12.69 17.65
N GLU A 75 -6.90 -13.78 16.88
CA GLU A 75 -5.85 -14.78 16.83
C GLU A 75 -4.56 -14.18 16.26
N VAL A 76 -4.64 -13.38 15.19
CA VAL A 76 -3.52 -12.66 14.62
C VAL A 76 -2.90 -11.72 15.67
N PHE A 77 -3.70 -10.91 16.36
CA PHE A 77 -3.20 -10.01 17.39
C PHE A 77 -2.57 -10.75 18.58
N ARG A 78 -3.20 -11.84 19.06
CA ARG A 78 -2.62 -12.67 20.15
C ARG A 78 -1.25 -13.21 19.78
N TYR A 79 -1.06 -13.64 18.53
CA TYR A 79 0.24 -14.11 18.07
C TYR A 79 1.34 -13.05 18.23
N PHE A 80 1.08 -11.81 17.80
CA PHE A 80 2.09 -10.75 17.83
C PHE A 80 2.27 -10.14 19.22
N LYS A 81 1.22 -9.98 19.99
CA LYS A 81 1.30 -9.32 21.30
C LYS A 81 1.69 -10.28 22.44
N GLN A 82 1.25 -11.53 22.39
CA GLN A 82 1.46 -12.50 23.45
C GLN A 82 2.34 -13.70 23.06
N GLY A 83 2.54 -13.93 21.75
CA GLY A 83 3.19 -15.14 21.24
C GLY A 83 4.70 -15.23 21.52
N ASP A 84 5.13 -16.25 22.24
CA ASP A 84 6.54 -16.52 22.53
C ASP A 84 7.38 -16.79 21.27
N ARG A 85 6.78 -17.38 20.24
CA ARG A 85 7.48 -17.68 18.99
C ARG A 85 7.91 -16.39 18.29
N PHE A 86 7.01 -15.42 18.18
CA PHE A 86 7.30 -14.12 17.59
C PHE A 86 8.40 -13.39 18.36
N LYS A 87 8.28 -13.30 19.69
CA LYS A 87 9.30 -12.67 20.56
C LYS A 87 10.68 -13.31 20.39
N LYS A 88 10.76 -14.64 20.34
CA LYS A 88 12.01 -15.38 20.11
C LYS A 88 12.61 -15.09 18.72
N ARG A 89 11.79 -14.94 17.69
CA ARG A 89 12.27 -14.60 16.34
C ARG A 89 12.80 -13.17 16.28
N CYS A 90 12.09 -12.20 16.86
CA CYS A 90 12.56 -10.83 17.00
C CYS A 90 13.90 -10.75 17.73
N ALA A 91 14.01 -11.41 18.88
CA ALA A 91 15.26 -11.43 19.67
C ALA A 91 16.46 -11.97 18.88
N ARG A 92 16.28 -13.00 18.04
CA ARG A 92 17.34 -13.54 17.15
C ARG A 92 17.82 -12.53 16.11
N LYS A 93 17.00 -11.53 15.77
CA LYS A 93 17.29 -10.47 14.81
C LYS A 93 17.68 -9.15 15.49
N GLY A 94 17.70 -9.11 16.81
CA GLY A 94 17.96 -7.88 17.58
C GLY A 94 16.82 -6.86 17.48
N ILE A 95 15.61 -7.31 17.17
CA ILE A 95 14.42 -6.47 17.09
C ILE A 95 13.71 -6.50 18.44
N ASN A 96 13.38 -5.32 18.97
CA ASN A 96 12.51 -5.20 20.13
C ASN A 96 11.05 -5.15 19.64
N PRO A 97 10.17 -6.11 20.03
CA PRO A 97 8.75 -6.10 19.66
C PRO A 97 7.99 -4.83 20.07
N ASP A 98 8.44 -4.15 21.13
CA ASP A 98 7.80 -2.92 21.63
C ASP A 98 8.06 -1.70 20.73
N ASP A 99 9.04 -1.79 19.81
CA ASP A 99 9.31 -0.75 18.81
C ASP A 99 8.40 -0.86 17.57
N ILE A 100 7.50 -1.86 17.55
CA ILE A 100 6.60 -2.12 16.42
C ILE A 100 5.20 -1.61 16.77
N THR A 101 4.64 -0.81 15.90
CA THR A 101 3.27 -0.29 16.03
C THR A 101 2.31 -1.21 15.26
N PHE A 102 1.41 -1.85 15.98
CA PHE A 102 0.35 -2.70 15.41
C PHE A 102 -0.95 -1.91 15.30
N THR A 103 -1.46 -1.78 14.09
CA THR A 103 -2.68 -1.02 13.78
C THR A 103 -3.83 -1.96 13.40
N ALA A 104 -5.05 -1.55 13.76
CA ALA A 104 -6.29 -2.16 13.28
C ALA A 104 -7.26 -1.09 12.76
N ILE A 105 -8.04 -1.46 11.74
CA ILE A 105 -9.12 -0.59 11.24
C ILE A 105 -10.35 -0.72 12.13
N THR A 106 -10.96 0.42 12.46
CA THR A 106 -12.19 0.51 13.26
C THR A 106 -13.09 1.59 12.67
N ILE A 107 -14.00 1.24 11.78
CA ILE A 107 -14.83 2.25 11.07
C ILE A 107 -15.92 2.84 11.99
N ARG A 108 -16.43 2.07 12.95
CA ARG A 108 -17.57 2.45 13.79
C ARG A 108 -17.29 2.15 15.26
N GLU A 109 -18.03 2.82 16.15
CA GLU A 109 -17.90 2.71 17.62
C GLU A 109 -17.86 1.26 18.15
N PRO A 110 -18.67 0.28 17.69
CA PRO A 110 -18.55 -1.10 18.16
C PRO A 110 -17.19 -1.75 17.92
N SER A 111 -16.51 -1.43 16.81
CA SER A 111 -15.17 -1.94 16.53
C SER A 111 -14.07 -1.25 17.37
N VAL A 112 -14.28 0.00 17.75
CA VAL A 112 -13.43 0.71 18.73
C VAL A 112 -13.58 0.07 20.11
N ASP A 113 -14.80 -0.22 20.54
CA ASP A 113 -15.06 -0.91 21.83
C ASP A 113 -14.39 -2.30 21.84
N ARG A 114 -14.46 -3.05 20.73
CA ARG A 114 -13.74 -4.32 20.58
C ARG A 114 -12.23 -4.16 20.73
N ALA A 115 -11.63 -3.15 20.09
CA ALA A 115 -10.19 -2.86 20.23
C ALA A 115 -9.80 -2.58 21.68
N ILE A 116 -10.64 -1.83 22.41
CA ILE A 116 -10.44 -1.51 23.82
C ILE A 116 -10.52 -2.77 24.70
N GLU A 117 -11.47 -3.67 24.45
CA GLU A 117 -11.53 -4.95 25.17
C GLU A 117 -10.30 -5.81 24.91
N MET A 118 -9.87 -5.94 23.65
CA MET A 118 -8.63 -6.62 23.32
C MET A 118 -7.41 -6.01 24.03
N LYS A 119 -7.36 -4.67 24.16
CA LYS A 119 -6.29 -3.98 24.90
C LYS A 119 -6.29 -4.30 26.37
N LYS A 120 -7.47 -4.37 27.02
CA LYS A 120 -7.63 -4.77 28.42
C LYS A 120 -7.15 -6.20 28.67
N GLU A 121 -7.32 -7.10 27.69
CA GLU A 121 -6.83 -8.49 27.74
C GLU A 121 -5.34 -8.61 27.39
N GLY A 122 -4.65 -7.51 27.07
CA GLY A 122 -3.20 -7.45 26.83
C GLY A 122 -2.77 -7.84 25.42
N PHE A 123 -3.69 -7.92 24.44
CA PHE A 123 -3.36 -8.22 23.05
C PHE A 123 -3.96 -7.25 22.03
N GLY A 124 -4.48 -6.11 22.48
CA GLY A 124 -5.08 -5.11 21.60
C GLY A 124 -4.08 -4.32 20.77
N PRO A 125 -4.60 -3.55 19.80
CA PRO A 125 -3.79 -2.70 18.95
C PRO A 125 -3.12 -1.56 19.74
N ASP A 126 -2.03 -1.04 19.18
CA ASP A 126 -1.38 0.17 19.67
C ASP A 126 -2.03 1.41 19.05
N ARG A 127 -2.59 1.23 17.85
CA ARG A 127 -3.18 2.27 17.03
C ARG A 127 -4.42 1.72 16.33
N ILE A 128 -5.47 2.54 16.25
CA ILE A 128 -6.68 2.25 15.46
C ILE A 128 -6.95 3.39 14.50
N LEU A 129 -7.76 3.12 13.48
CA LEU A 129 -8.03 4.06 12.41
C LEU A 129 -9.54 4.21 12.19
N MET A 130 -10.01 5.47 12.07
CA MET A 130 -11.34 5.83 11.61
C MET A 130 -11.24 6.75 10.39
N MET A 131 -12.19 6.65 9.45
CA MET A 131 -12.09 7.29 8.14
C MET A 131 -13.29 8.17 7.82
N VAL A 132 -13.02 9.38 7.30
CA VAL A 132 -14.01 10.24 6.65
C VAL A 132 -13.67 10.43 5.18
N SER A 133 -14.68 10.55 4.33
CA SER A 133 -14.52 11.01 2.95
C SER A 133 -14.86 12.49 2.88
N THR A 134 -14.13 13.25 2.06
CA THR A 134 -14.42 14.68 1.84
C THR A 134 -15.74 14.87 1.10
N GLU A 135 -16.21 13.85 0.39
CA GLU A 135 -17.46 13.85 -0.35
C GLU A 135 -18.53 13.04 0.40
N GLY A 136 -19.71 13.67 0.64
CA GLY A 136 -20.72 13.17 1.56
C GLY A 136 -21.44 11.90 1.10
N GLU A 137 -21.68 11.72 -0.19
CA GLU A 137 -22.35 10.52 -0.73
C GLU A 137 -21.43 9.31 -0.65
N HIS A 138 -20.15 9.49 -0.96
CA HIS A 138 -19.13 8.46 -0.79
C HIS A 138 -18.94 8.10 0.69
N HIS A 139 -18.93 9.13 1.57
CA HIS A 139 -18.86 8.88 3.01
C HIS A 139 -20.04 8.04 3.48
N PHE A 140 -21.25 8.39 3.07
CA PHE A 140 -22.47 7.64 3.42
C PHE A 140 -22.43 6.20 2.88
N ALA A 141 -21.96 6.01 1.64
CA ALA A 141 -21.84 4.68 1.03
C ALA A 141 -20.88 3.76 1.81
N ASN A 142 -19.80 4.33 2.37
CA ASN A 142 -18.78 3.57 3.12
C ASN A 142 -19.11 3.36 4.59
N SER A 143 -19.70 4.37 5.26
CA SER A 143 -19.91 4.36 6.71
C SER A 143 -21.33 4.04 7.13
N GLY A 144 -22.30 4.19 6.19
CA GLY A 144 -23.72 4.06 6.47
C GLY A 144 -24.28 5.20 7.34
N THR A 145 -23.58 6.33 7.47
CA THR A 145 -23.99 7.47 8.28
C THR A 145 -23.64 8.80 7.65
N THR A 146 -24.26 9.88 8.11
CA THR A 146 -23.96 11.24 7.62
C THR A 146 -22.63 11.75 8.18
N LEU A 147 -21.98 12.69 7.51
CA LEU A 147 -20.77 13.33 8.02
C LEU A 147 -20.94 13.97 9.41
N PRO A 148 -22.00 14.75 9.69
CA PRO A 148 -22.19 15.32 11.02
C PRO A 148 -22.30 14.27 12.13
N ASP A 149 -23.08 13.21 11.91
CA ASP A 149 -23.26 12.12 12.88
C ASP A 149 -21.98 11.33 13.10
N TYR A 150 -21.23 11.10 12.00
CA TYR A 150 -19.95 10.40 12.07
C TYR A 150 -18.88 11.20 12.83
N TRP A 151 -18.80 12.52 12.63
CA TRP A 151 -17.89 13.36 13.40
C TRP A 151 -18.18 13.32 14.90
N ALA A 152 -19.47 13.32 15.29
CA ALA A 152 -19.86 13.17 16.69
C ALA A 152 -19.50 11.78 17.25
N GLU A 153 -19.61 10.74 16.43
CA GLU A 153 -19.17 9.38 16.81
C GLU A 153 -17.64 9.32 16.93
N ALA A 154 -16.91 9.89 15.97
CA ALA A 154 -15.44 9.91 15.96
C ALA A 154 -14.87 10.61 17.20
N GLU A 155 -15.43 11.75 17.60
CA GLU A 155 -15.01 12.46 18.81
C GLU A 155 -15.16 11.60 20.07
N ARG A 156 -16.28 10.88 20.21
CA ARG A 156 -16.48 9.94 21.34
C ARG A 156 -15.48 8.77 21.28
N CYS A 157 -15.25 8.23 20.07
CA CYS A 157 -14.33 7.12 19.85
C CYS A 157 -12.88 7.49 20.16
N ILE A 158 -12.43 8.67 19.72
CA ILE A 158 -11.10 9.18 20.02
C ILE A 158 -10.88 9.32 21.53
N LYS A 159 -11.86 9.91 22.22
CA LYS A 159 -11.76 10.03 23.69
C LYS A 159 -11.63 8.66 24.34
N LYS A 160 -12.49 7.69 23.99
CA LYS A 160 -12.45 6.33 24.54
C LYS A 160 -11.12 5.63 24.26
N SER A 161 -10.60 5.72 23.03
CA SER A 161 -9.36 5.06 22.64
C SER A 161 -8.15 5.67 23.34
N ASN A 162 -8.05 6.99 23.41
CA ASN A 162 -6.99 7.69 24.12
C ASN A 162 -7.01 7.37 25.62
N ASP A 163 -8.19 7.32 26.26
CA ASP A 163 -8.36 6.91 27.66
C ASP A 163 -7.90 5.45 27.90
N ALA A 164 -8.00 4.59 26.89
CA ALA A 164 -7.52 3.20 26.91
C ALA A 164 -6.04 3.03 26.52
N GLY A 165 -5.34 4.11 26.19
CA GLY A 165 -3.95 4.06 25.73
C GLY A 165 -3.78 3.48 24.31
N ILE A 166 -4.80 3.67 23.45
CA ILE A 166 -4.77 3.31 22.03
C ILE A 166 -4.79 4.60 21.22
N LYS A 167 -3.80 4.82 20.38
CA LYS A 167 -3.73 5.99 19.51
C LYS A 167 -4.77 5.92 18.39
N MET A 168 -5.33 7.07 18.01
CA MET A 168 -6.28 7.17 16.89
C MET A 168 -5.61 7.84 15.69
N VAL A 169 -5.73 7.18 14.54
CA VAL A 169 -5.46 7.78 13.22
C VAL A 169 -6.78 8.24 12.62
N GLY A 170 -6.85 9.50 12.24
CA GLY A 170 -7.95 10.03 11.43
C GLY A 170 -7.60 9.92 9.95
N THR A 171 -8.36 9.17 9.16
CA THR A 171 -8.16 9.13 7.71
C THR A 171 -9.04 10.16 7.02
N VAL A 172 -8.45 10.90 6.08
CA VAL A 172 -9.15 11.76 5.12
C VAL A 172 -9.05 11.10 3.75
N SER A 173 -10.17 10.66 3.19
CA SER A 173 -10.22 10.03 1.88
C SER A 173 -10.96 10.86 0.84
N THR A 174 -10.90 10.43 -0.42
CA THR A 174 -11.45 11.16 -1.59
C THR A 174 -10.89 12.58 -1.76
N ILE A 175 -9.62 12.76 -1.38
CA ILE A 175 -8.96 14.09 -1.40
C ILE A 175 -8.91 14.68 -2.81
N TRP A 176 -8.64 13.84 -3.82
CA TRP A 176 -8.44 14.28 -5.21
C TRP A 176 -9.57 13.90 -6.15
N GLY A 177 -10.70 13.49 -5.60
CA GLY A 177 -11.89 13.11 -6.32
C GLY A 177 -12.63 11.97 -5.65
N SER A 178 -13.92 11.90 -5.93
CA SER A 178 -14.81 10.83 -5.50
C SER A 178 -15.34 10.10 -6.72
N PRO A 179 -15.38 8.76 -6.70
CA PRO A 179 -16.00 8.00 -7.77
C PRO A 179 -17.53 8.22 -7.84
N ILE A 180 -18.14 8.74 -6.78
CA ILE A 180 -19.58 9.03 -6.71
C ILE A 180 -19.86 10.49 -7.05
N GLY A 181 -19.30 11.41 -6.27
CA GLY A 181 -19.57 12.86 -6.39
C GLY A 181 -18.67 13.60 -7.37
N GLY A 182 -17.62 12.98 -7.90
CA GLY A 182 -16.70 13.60 -8.84
C GLY A 182 -15.62 14.45 -8.16
N ALA A 183 -15.39 15.68 -8.65
CA ALA A 183 -14.33 16.54 -8.16
C ALA A 183 -14.53 16.99 -6.70
N THR A 184 -13.44 17.00 -5.93
CA THR A 184 -13.38 17.48 -4.54
C THR A 184 -12.46 18.69 -4.42
N ASP A 185 -12.62 19.50 -3.38
CA ASP A 185 -11.73 20.64 -3.11
C ASP A 185 -10.66 20.22 -2.09
N LEU A 186 -9.40 20.46 -2.42
CA LEU A 186 -8.27 20.18 -1.52
C LEU A 186 -8.39 20.94 -0.19
N LYS A 187 -9.06 22.08 -0.16
CA LYS A 187 -9.29 22.85 1.06
C LYS A 187 -10.18 22.10 2.04
N ASP A 188 -11.19 21.39 1.56
CA ASP A 188 -12.06 20.58 2.42
C ASP A 188 -11.24 19.47 3.11
N ALA A 189 -10.31 18.83 2.37
CA ALA A 189 -9.42 17.85 2.94
C ALA A 189 -8.46 18.43 4.01
N VAL A 190 -7.97 19.66 3.81
CA VAL A 190 -7.16 20.39 4.81
C VAL A 190 -8.01 20.67 6.07
N GLU A 191 -9.23 21.17 5.91
CA GLU A 191 -10.12 21.44 7.04
C GLU A 191 -10.53 20.14 7.78
N PHE A 192 -10.75 19.04 7.08
CA PHE A 192 -11.01 17.74 7.72
C PHE A 192 -9.77 17.23 8.49
N THR A 193 -8.58 17.46 7.95
CA THR A 193 -7.32 17.14 8.65
C THR A 193 -7.20 17.94 9.96
N LYS A 194 -7.46 19.25 9.93
CA LYS A 194 -7.49 20.10 11.14
C LYS A 194 -8.50 19.58 12.16
N ARG A 195 -9.73 19.30 11.69
CA ARG A 195 -10.79 18.78 12.55
C ARG A 195 -10.43 17.48 13.23
N TRP A 196 -9.76 16.55 12.56
CA TRP A 196 -9.25 15.33 13.17
C TRP A 196 -8.32 15.64 14.36
N PHE A 197 -7.37 16.55 14.19
CA PHE A 197 -6.49 16.98 15.28
C PHE A 197 -7.25 17.70 16.40
N GLU A 198 -8.20 18.57 16.08
CA GLU A 198 -9.03 19.30 17.05
C GLU A 198 -9.81 18.35 17.97
N ILE A 199 -10.33 17.25 17.44
CA ILE A 199 -11.05 16.25 18.25
C ILE A 199 -10.13 15.21 18.90
N GLY A 200 -8.81 15.32 18.71
CA GLY A 200 -7.80 14.57 19.46
C GLY A 200 -7.20 13.35 18.74
N ALA A 201 -7.28 13.27 17.41
CA ALA A 201 -6.53 12.27 16.66
C ALA A 201 -5.00 12.49 16.82
N ASN A 202 -4.24 11.40 16.84
CA ASN A 202 -2.79 11.46 17.05
C ASN A 202 -2.01 11.63 15.75
N ASP A 203 -2.48 10.98 14.70
CA ASP A 203 -1.90 10.99 13.35
C ASP A 203 -3.03 11.10 12.32
N ILE A 204 -2.68 11.55 11.12
CA ILE A 204 -3.63 11.65 10.00
C ILE A 204 -3.10 10.85 8.81
N GLU A 205 -3.96 10.02 8.25
CA GLU A 205 -3.75 9.34 6.98
C GLU A 205 -4.46 10.10 5.86
N HIS A 206 -3.73 10.37 4.80
CA HIS A 206 -4.20 11.08 3.61
C HIS A 206 -4.33 10.10 2.45
N ALA A 207 -5.58 9.79 2.05
CA ALA A 207 -5.85 8.72 1.11
C ALA A 207 -6.30 9.19 -0.27
N ASP A 208 -5.57 8.73 -1.31
CA ASP A 208 -6.04 8.69 -2.68
C ASP A 208 -6.80 7.38 -2.91
N HIS A 209 -8.07 7.40 -2.54
CA HIS A 209 -8.91 6.21 -2.44
C HIS A 209 -9.08 5.44 -3.75
N ASP A 210 -9.00 6.11 -4.89
CA ASP A 210 -9.23 5.53 -6.21
C ASP A 210 -8.05 5.68 -7.18
N GLY A 211 -6.93 6.21 -6.72
CA GLY A 211 -5.74 6.45 -7.54
C GLY A 211 -5.96 7.52 -8.61
N SER A 212 -6.77 8.55 -8.30
CA SER A 212 -7.11 9.62 -9.24
C SER A 212 -6.07 10.75 -9.28
N ALA A 213 -5.29 10.92 -8.22
CA ALA A 213 -4.32 12.00 -8.10
C ALA A 213 -3.22 11.95 -9.17
N SER A 214 -2.82 13.10 -9.66
CA SER A 214 -1.56 13.28 -10.37
C SER A 214 -0.42 13.60 -9.38
N CYS A 215 0.83 13.42 -9.81
CA CYS A 215 1.98 13.76 -8.96
C CYS A 215 2.02 15.27 -8.59
N ALA A 216 1.52 16.14 -9.47
CA ALA A 216 1.42 17.58 -9.20
C ALA A 216 0.36 17.89 -8.15
N ASP A 217 -0.76 17.15 -8.16
CA ASP A 217 -1.83 17.33 -7.17
C ASP A 217 -1.38 16.85 -5.80
N VAL A 218 -0.68 15.72 -5.73
CA VAL A 218 -0.09 15.20 -4.48
C VAL A 218 0.93 16.19 -3.91
N TYR A 219 1.86 16.70 -4.75
CA TYR A 219 2.82 17.72 -4.31
C TYR A 219 2.13 18.95 -3.73
N ARG A 220 1.11 19.47 -4.45
CA ARG A 220 0.34 20.64 -4.01
C ARG A 220 -0.33 20.41 -2.67
N TYR A 221 -1.07 19.31 -2.53
CA TYR A 221 -1.78 18.99 -1.30
C TYR A 221 -0.83 18.76 -0.12
N CYS A 222 0.21 17.95 -0.30
CA CYS A 222 1.19 17.71 0.75
C CYS A 222 1.90 19.00 1.19
N SER A 223 2.16 19.93 0.25
CA SER A 223 2.70 21.24 0.59
C SER A 223 1.71 22.06 1.42
N MET A 224 0.42 22.08 1.05
CA MET A 224 -0.63 22.78 1.81
C MET A 224 -0.72 22.23 3.24
N ILE A 225 -0.68 20.90 3.40
CA ILE A 225 -0.72 20.24 4.72
C ILE A 225 0.46 20.69 5.58
N LEU A 226 1.69 20.59 5.08
CA LEU A 226 2.88 20.94 5.87
C LEU A 226 3.11 22.43 6.05
N ASP A 227 2.50 23.27 5.24
CA ASP A 227 2.50 24.74 5.46
C ASP A 227 1.56 25.11 6.62
N GLU A 228 0.44 24.40 6.80
CA GLU A 228 -0.54 24.64 7.86
C GLU A 228 -0.26 23.85 9.14
N MET A 229 0.24 22.63 9.01
CA MET A 229 0.50 21.66 10.08
C MET A 229 1.91 21.06 9.92
N PRO A 230 2.97 21.78 10.32
CA PRO A 230 4.37 21.50 9.95
C PRO A 230 5.01 20.36 10.78
N ASN A 231 4.28 19.26 11.02
CA ASN A 231 4.79 18.05 11.66
C ASN A 231 4.69 16.86 10.71
N PRO A 232 5.71 16.58 9.86
CA PRO A 232 5.62 15.51 8.87
C PRO A 232 5.42 14.12 9.47
N GLU A 233 5.83 13.90 10.73
CA GLU A 233 5.66 12.62 11.42
C GLU A 233 4.20 12.33 11.80
N ALA A 234 3.33 13.33 11.80
CA ALA A 234 1.90 13.17 12.06
C ALA A 234 1.06 12.89 10.81
N HIS A 235 1.69 12.87 9.63
CA HIS A 235 1.01 12.71 8.35
C HIS A 235 1.51 11.46 7.62
N LEU A 236 0.59 10.55 7.29
CA LEU A 236 0.81 9.32 6.55
C LEU A 236 0.14 9.41 5.19
N LEU A 237 0.81 9.04 4.12
CA LEU A 237 0.26 9.05 2.77
C LEU A 237 -0.08 7.65 2.31
N HIS A 238 -1.35 7.46 1.91
CA HIS A 238 -1.94 6.23 1.42
C HIS A 238 -2.39 6.42 -0.04
N LEU A 239 -1.71 5.78 -0.98
CA LEU A 239 -1.97 5.96 -2.41
C LEU A 239 -2.39 4.67 -3.09
N HIS A 240 -3.53 4.73 -3.79
CA HIS A 240 -3.90 3.70 -4.74
C HIS A 240 -3.18 3.88 -6.08
N GLU A 241 -2.89 2.78 -6.75
CA GLU A 241 -2.10 2.76 -7.99
C GLU A 241 -2.91 2.36 -9.22
N THR A 242 -4.11 2.83 -9.31
CA THR A 242 -5.05 2.51 -10.40
C THR A 242 -4.49 2.86 -11.78
N LYS A 243 -3.79 3.98 -11.90
CA LYS A 243 -3.19 4.47 -13.15
C LYS A 243 -1.69 4.22 -13.28
N ARG A 244 -1.07 3.51 -12.36
CA ARG A 244 0.38 3.29 -12.28
C ARG A 244 1.21 4.59 -12.23
N VAL A 245 0.72 5.59 -11.47
CA VAL A 245 1.40 6.87 -11.28
C VAL A 245 1.80 7.12 -9.83
N ALA A 246 1.50 6.19 -8.91
CA ALA A 246 1.75 6.36 -7.49
C ALA A 246 3.23 6.59 -7.19
N SER A 247 4.15 5.92 -7.89
CA SER A 247 5.60 6.16 -7.75
C SER A 247 5.99 7.62 -8.04
N ALA A 248 5.40 8.23 -9.08
CA ALA A 248 5.63 9.64 -9.37
C ALA A 248 4.97 10.55 -8.30
N SER A 249 3.82 10.13 -7.79
CA SER A 249 3.11 10.85 -6.71
C SER A 249 3.88 10.82 -5.39
N ILE A 250 4.52 9.70 -5.06
CA ILE A 250 5.46 9.59 -3.92
C ILE A 250 6.62 10.58 -4.06
N LEU A 251 7.19 10.72 -5.27
CA LEU A 251 8.24 11.71 -5.49
C LEU A 251 7.73 13.14 -5.19
N GLY A 252 6.51 13.46 -5.63
CA GLY A 252 5.88 14.74 -5.30
C GLY A 252 5.70 14.95 -3.80
N ALA A 253 5.25 13.93 -3.07
CA ALA A 253 5.10 13.99 -1.61
C ALA A 253 6.44 14.15 -0.88
N LEU A 254 7.48 13.44 -1.32
CA LEU A 254 8.85 13.59 -0.79
C LEU A 254 9.38 15.01 -1.01
N GLN A 255 9.18 15.59 -2.19
CA GLN A 255 9.57 16.97 -2.49
C GLN A 255 8.84 17.99 -1.63
N ALA A 256 7.58 17.71 -1.25
CA ALA A 256 6.79 18.52 -0.33
C ALA A 256 7.26 18.37 1.14
N GLY A 257 7.94 17.26 1.49
CA GLY A 257 8.48 17.00 2.82
C GLY A 257 7.78 15.91 3.63
N PHE A 258 6.88 15.12 3.02
CA PHE A 258 6.27 13.97 3.69
C PHE A 258 7.31 12.90 3.96
N THR A 259 7.18 12.25 5.13
CA THR A 259 8.14 11.26 5.63
C THR A 259 7.54 9.89 5.88
N ARG A 260 6.20 9.75 5.84
CA ARG A 260 5.51 8.50 6.13
C ARG A 260 4.63 8.07 4.97
N PHE A 261 4.80 6.82 4.58
CA PHE A 261 4.12 6.18 3.46
C PHE A 261 3.70 4.77 3.86
N GLU A 262 2.80 4.18 3.09
CA GLU A 262 2.44 2.78 3.25
C GLU A 262 2.14 2.14 1.90
N GLY A 263 2.16 0.81 1.87
CA GLY A 263 1.91 0.04 0.65
C GLY A 263 1.63 -1.42 0.95
N THR A 264 1.39 -2.18 -0.11
CA THR A 264 1.12 -3.61 -0.03
C THR A 264 2.04 -4.42 -0.93
N LEU A 265 2.43 -5.61 -0.50
CA LEU A 265 3.18 -6.53 -1.35
C LEU A 265 2.41 -6.79 -2.64
N GLY A 266 3.11 -6.63 -3.76
CA GLY A 266 2.58 -6.82 -5.09
C GLY A 266 1.45 -5.87 -5.51
N GLY A 267 1.23 -4.78 -4.78
CA GLY A 267 0.14 -3.84 -5.06
C GLY A 267 -1.24 -4.44 -4.84
N LEU A 268 -1.36 -5.35 -3.88
CA LEU A 268 -2.64 -5.93 -3.47
C LEU A 268 -3.55 -4.87 -2.86
N GLY A 269 -4.85 -5.17 -2.81
CA GLY A 269 -5.86 -4.28 -2.24
C GLY A 269 -6.87 -3.82 -3.27
N GLY A 270 -7.65 -2.85 -2.86
CA GLY A 270 -8.79 -2.34 -3.61
C GLY A 270 -9.99 -2.21 -2.70
N GLN A 271 -11.17 -2.13 -3.28
CA GLN A 271 -12.40 -2.07 -2.52
C GLN A 271 -12.66 -3.39 -1.78
N PRO A 272 -13.16 -3.34 -0.54
CA PRO A 272 -13.41 -4.56 0.23
C PRO A 272 -14.32 -5.54 -0.50
N ALA A 273 -13.99 -6.83 -0.43
CA ALA A 273 -14.91 -7.90 -0.77
C ALA A 273 -15.91 -8.06 0.40
N ASN A 274 -17.10 -7.50 0.22
CA ASN A 274 -18.17 -7.57 1.20
C ASN A 274 -19.08 -8.77 0.92
N PHE A 275 -19.69 -9.31 1.98
CA PHE A 275 -20.61 -10.45 1.89
C PHE A 275 -21.94 -10.14 2.57
N LEU A 276 -23.01 -10.61 1.98
CA LEU A 276 -24.35 -10.62 2.57
C LEU A 276 -24.92 -12.04 2.40
N ASP A 277 -25.32 -12.67 3.50
CA ASP A 277 -25.84 -14.05 3.50
C ASP A 277 -24.92 -15.02 2.72
N ASP A 278 -23.63 -15.02 3.05
CA ASP A 278 -22.58 -15.84 2.42
C ASP A 278 -22.40 -15.63 0.90
N ARG A 279 -22.98 -14.57 0.36
CA ARG A 279 -22.83 -14.20 -1.06
C ARG A 279 -21.99 -12.93 -1.17
N PRO A 280 -20.98 -12.91 -2.05
CA PRO A 280 -20.26 -11.68 -2.31
C PRO A 280 -21.20 -10.64 -2.92
N ILE A 281 -21.18 -9.45 -2.35
CA ILE A 281 -21.87 -8.28 -2.91
C ILE A 281 -20.85 -7.33 -3.48
N ARG A 282 -21.25 -6.57 -4.48
CA ARG A 282 -20.39 -5.58 -5.10
C ARG A 282 -19.97 -4.53 -4.09
N GLY A 283 -18.65 -4.37 -3.95
CA GLY A 283 -18.07 -3.25 -3.20
C GLY A 283 -18.25 -1.93 -3.95
N THR A 284 -18.05 -0.83 -3.24
CA THR A 284 -18.18 0.53 -3.82
C THR A 284 -17.32 0.75 -5.06
N GLY A 285 -16.20 0.03 -5.22
CA GLY A 285 -15.28 0.17 -6.36
C GLY A 285 -15.65 -0.61 -7.63
N GLU A 286 -16.47 -1.67 -7.53
CA GLU A 286 -16.80 -2.51 -8.69
C GLU A 286 -17.56 -1.77 -9.81
N TYR A 287 -18.24 -0.69 -9.47
CA TYR A 287 -19.03 0.07 -10.45
C TYR A 287 -18.20 0.98 -11.35
N TYR A 288 -16.94 1.30 -10.96
CA TYR A 288 -16.12 2.34 -11.60
C TYR A 288 -14.95 1.78 -12.39
N TYR A 289 -14.46 0.61 -12.02
CA TYR A 289 -13.25 0.04 -12.60
C TYR A 289 -13.62 -1.13 -13.53
N LYS A 290 -12.97 -1.16 -14.70
CA LYS A 290 -13.11 -2.29 -15.64
C LYS A 290 -12.62 -3.61 -15.05
N ASP A 291 -11.58 -3.53 -14.23
CA ASP A 291 -11.02 -4.66 -13.51
C ASP A 291 -10.59 -4.22 -12.11
N PRO A 292 -11.43 -4.46 -11.09
CA PRO A 292 -11.16 -4.04 -9.72
C PRO A 292 -9.94 -4.70 -9.08
N ARG A 293 -9.40 -5.79 -9.67
CA ARG A 293 -8.17 -6.44 -9.20
C ARG A 293 -6.92 -5.58 -9.39
N TYR A 294 -7.02 -4.48 -10.14
CA TYR A 294 -5.92 -3.58 -10.46
C TYR A 294 -6.05 -2.19 -9.84
N VAL A 295 -6.89 -2.03 -8.85
CA VAL A 295 -7.07 -0.75 -8.12
C VAL A 295 -6.43 -0.78 -6.73
N GLY A 296 -5.52 -1.71 -6.50
CA GLY A 296 -4.80 -1.82 -5.23
C GLY A 296 -3.87 -0.66 -4.94
N LEU A 297 -3.14 -0.79 -3.86
CA LEU A 297 -2.22 0.23 -3.39
C LEU A 297 -0.93 0.29 -4.20
N ILE A 298 -0.12 1.29 -3.89
CA ILE A 298 1.27 1.31 -4.36
C ILE A 298 1.97 0.02 -3.97
N THR A 299 2.69 -0.53 -4.91
CA THR A 299 3.46 -1.75 -4.72
C THR A 299 4.58 -1.49 -3.73
N PHE A 300 4.56 -2.18 -2.58
CA PHE A 300 5.54 -1.97 -1.52
C PHE A 300 6.97 -2.16 -2.02
N GLU A 301 7.21 -3.20 -2.79
CA GLU A 301 8.53 -3.54 -3.32
C GLU A 301 9.06 -2.45 -4.26
N ASP A 302 8.22 -1.93 -5.15
CA ASP A 302 8.63 -0.90 -6.11
C ASP A 302 8.87 0.43 -5.41
N LEU A 303 8.02 0.80 -4.44
CA LEU A 303 8.22 1.95 -3.56
C LEU A 303 9.55 1.84 -2.82
N LEU A 304 9.82 0.68 -2.21
CA LEU A 304 11.02 0.46 -1.42
C LEU A 304 12.29 0.57 -2.28
N VAL A 305 12.28 -0.04 -3.47
CA VAL A 305 13.41 0.06 -4.41
C VAL A 305 13.63 1.50 -4.86
N GLN A 306 12.55 2.25 -5.16
CA GLN A 306 12.65 3.66 -5.51
C GLN A 306 13.30 4.49 -4.40
N ILE A 307 12.89 4.31 -3.16
CA ILE A 307 13.44 5.02 -1.99
C ILE A 307 14.91 4.66 -1.74
N ASP A 308 15.25 3.35 -1.82
CA ASP A 308 16.62 2.84 -1.68
C ASP A 308 17.55 3.42 -2.75
N GLU A 309 17.12 3.43 -4.02
CA GLU A 309 17.91 3.98 -5.14
C GLU A 309 18.08 5.51 -5.07
N MET A 310 17.18 6.21 -4.41
CA MET A 310 17.30 7.65 -4.12
C MET A 310 18.29 7.93 -2.96
N GLY A 311 18.74 6.90 -2.23
CA GLY A 311 19.62 7.05 -1.07
C GLY A 311 18.92 7.60 0.16
N ILE A 312 17.61 7.41 0.27
CA ILE A 312 16.80 7.79 1.43
C ILE A 312 16.76 6.62 2.41
N GLU A 313 17.06 6.88 3.68
CA GLU A 313 17.05 5.85 4.73
C GLU A 313 15.61 5.35 4.99
N HIS A 314 15.42 4.04 5.02
CA HIS A 314 14.09 3.39 5.23
C HIS A 314 14.14 2.22 6.22
N GLY A 315 15.31 1.65 6.50
CA GLY A 315 15.52 0.60 7.51
C GLY A 315 15.14 -0.83 7.10
N TYR A 316 14.79 -1.09 5.84
CA TYR A 316 14.40 -2.40 5.33
C TYR A 316 15.55 -3.19 4.71
N ASP A 317 15.46 -4.52 4.81
CA ASP A 317 16.16 -5.50 3.98
C ASP A 317 15.39 -5.65 2.66
N VAL A 318 15.83 -4.94 1.62
CA VAL A 318 15.15 -4.88 0.32
C VAL A 318 15.05 -6.26 -0.33
N ASP A 319 16.12 -7.06 -0.29
CA ASP A 319 16.14 -8.38 -0.94
C ASP A 319 15.17 -9.34 -0.26
N ARG A 320 14.99 -9.23 1.07
CA ARG A 320 13.98 -9.98 1.80
C ARG A 320 12.56 -9.59 1.41
N VAL A 321 12.29 -8.30 1.22
CA VAL A 321 10.97 -7.81 0.77
C VAL A 321 10.67 -8.30 -0.65
N LEU A 322 11.63 -8.23 -1.58
CA LEU A 322 11.46 -8.77 -2.94
C LEU A 322 11.18 -10.29 -2.92
N TRP A 323 11.87 -11.03 -2.07
CA TRP A 323 11.59 -12.46 -1.88
C TRP A 323 10.17 -12.70 -1.34
N LEU A 324 9.67 -11.85 -0.42
CA LEU A 324 8.29 -11.93 0.06
C LEU A 324 7.27 -11.68 -1.04
N GLY A 325 7.50 -10.71 -1.91
CA GLY A 325 6.66 -10.45 -3.08
C GLY A 325 6.53 -11.67 -3.99
N GLN A 326 7.64 -12.38 -4.25
CA GLN A 326 7.62 -13.65 -5.02
C GLN A 326 6.81 -14.74 -4.32
N LYS A 327 6.82 -14.80 -2.98
CA LYS A 327 6.00 -15.74 -2.20
C LYS A 327 4.54 -15.35 -2.24
N MET A 328 4.25 -14.04 -2.18
CA MET A 328 2.89 -13.52 -2.22
C MET A 328 2.18 -13.92 -3.53
N GLU A 329 2.83 -13.82 -4.68
CA GLU A 329 2.27 -14.29 -5.95
C GLU A 329 1.82 -15.75 -5.91
N LYS A 330 2.59 -16.61 -5.23
CA LYS A 330 2.25 -18.03 -5.06
C LYS A 330 1.08 -18.25 -4.12
N THR A 331 0.98 -17.45 -3.05
CA THR A 331 -0.12 -17.54 -2.08
C THR A 331 -1.43 -17.10 -2.69
N ILE A 332 -1.42 -15.97 -3.41
CA ILE A 332 -2.60 -15.41 -4.09
C ILE A 332 -2.97 -16.24 -5.33
N GLY A 333 -2.01 -16.93 -5.94
CA GLY A 333 -2.22 -17.79 -7.12
C GLY A 333 -2.35 -17.04 -8.44
N ARG A 334 -1.92 -15.78 -8.49
CA ARG A 334 -1.81 -14.96 -9.71
C ARG A 334 -0.58 -14.08 -9.69
N ARG A 335 -0.18 -13.59 -10.86
CA ARG A 335 0.88 -12.59 -10.97
C ARG A 335 0.41 -11.28 -10.37
N LEU A 336 1.27 -10.66 -9.59
CA LEU A 336 1.05 -9.37 -8.97
C LEU A 336 1.76 -8.24 -9.74
N ARG A 337 1.73 -7.02 -9.23
CA ARG A 337 2.06 -5.83 -10.01
C ARG A 337 3.48 -5.31 -9.81
N SER A 338 4.28 -5.92 -8.93
CA SER A 338 5.63 -5.43 -8.65
C SER A 338 6.57 -5.65 -9.84
N GLU A 339 7.04 -4.57 -10.43
CA GLU A 339 8.05 -4.62 -11.48
C GLU A 339 9.42 -5.02 -10.92
N ALA A 340 9.73 -4.61 -9.68
CA ALA A 340 10.96 -5.01 -8.99
C ALA A 340 11.01 -6.51 -8.70
N VAL A 341 9.87 -7.14 -8.39
CA VAL A 341 9.77 -8.61 -8.22
C VAL A 341 9.92 -9.33 -9.56
N ILE A 342 9.35 -8.77 -10.63
CA ILE A 342 9.35 -9.36 -11.97
C ILE A 342 10.73 -9.29 -12.61
N ASN A 343 11.37 -8.14 -12.57
CA ASN A 343 12.58 -7.83 -13.32
C ASN A 343 13.85 -7.88 -12.45
N GLY A 344 13.70 -7.95 -11.12
CA GLY A 344 14.78 -7.72 -10.18
C GLY A 344 15.19 -6.24 -10.15
N ARG A 345 16.01 -5.88 -9.18
CA ARG A 345 16.60 -4.55 -9.13
C ARG A 345 17.97 -4.52 -9.82
N THR A 346 18.25 -3.44 -10.55
CA THR A 346 19.56 -3.22 -11.14
C THR A 346 20.49 -2.61 -10.10
N LEU A 347 21.40 -3.40 -9.55
CA LEU A 347 22.43 -2.90 -8.68
C LEU A 347 23.43 -2.08 -9.49
N LYS A 348 23.71 -0.85 -9.07
CA LYS A 348 24.65 0.05 -9.75
C LYS A 348 26.10 -0.40 -9.60
N GLU A 349 26.40 -1.16 -8.55
CA GLU A 349 27.71 -1.73 -8.26
C GLU A 349 27.65 -3.25 -8.25
N GLY A 350 28.61 -3.92 -8.88
CA GLY A 350 28.74 -5.38 -8.87
C GLY A 350 28.04 -6.12 -10.01
N HIS A 351 26.92 -5.68 -10.55
CA HIS A 351 26.24 -6.34 -11.67
C HIS A 351 26.99 -6.25 -13.00
N MET A 352 27.88 -5.30 -13.14
CA MET A 352 28.69 -5.15 -14.37
C MET A 352 29.65 -6.32 -14.55
N GLU A 353 30.01 -7.04 -13.52
CA GLU A 353 30.85 -8.24 -13.63
C GLU A 353 30.11 -9.44 -14.24
N PHE A 354 28.80 -9.57 -14.01
CA PHE A 354 27.98 -10.59 -14.65
C PHE A 354 27.67 -10.31 -16.12
N ALA A 355 27.53 -9.04 -16.48
CA ALA A 355 27.23 -8.66 -17.86
C ALA A 355 28.50 -8.67 -18.76
N ARG A 356 29.68 -8.37 -18.19
CA ARG A 356 30.95 -8.33 -18.92
C ARG A 356 31.48 -9.71 -19.32
N PRO A 357 31.52 -10.76 -18.48
CA PRO A 357 31.97 -12.07 -18.92
C PRO A 357 31.09 -12.64 -20.02
N GLY A 358 29.79 -12.39 -19.99
CA GLY A 358 28.89 -12.84 -21.05
C GLY A 358 29.19 -12.21 -22.44
N ARG A 359 29.57 -10.94 -22.47
CA ARG A 359 29.97 -10.26 -23.72
C ARG A 359 31.42 -10.53 -24.10
N ALA A 360 32.34 -10.52 -23.14
CA ALA A 360 33.75 -10.84 -23.38
C ALA A 360 33.92 -12.32 -23.74
N GLY A 361 33.31 -13.23 -22.94
CA GLY A 361 33.35 -14.66 -23.26
C GLY A 361 32.62 -15.04 -24.54
N ARG A 362 31.68 -14.25 -25.02
CA ARG A 362 31.06 -14.43 -26.33
C ARG A 362 32.01 -14.01 -27.48
N LYS A 363 32.77 -12.92 -27.30
CA LYS A 363 33.79 -12.50 -28.26
C LYS A 363 34.96 -13.48 -28.29
N GLU A 364 35.41 -13.97 -27.16
CA GLU A 364 36.51 -14.92 -27.05
C GLU A 364 36.13 -16.35 -27.49
N LYS A 365 34.90 -16.80 -27.20
CA LYS A 365 34.42 -18.14 -27.58
C LYS A 365 33.91 -18.25 -29.01
N LEU A 366 33.49 -17.15 -29.63
CA LEU A 366 32.87 -17.19 -30.95
C LEU A 366 33.83 -16.80 -32.09
N GLY A 367 35.08 -16.42 -31.79
CA GLY A 367 35.99 -15.95 -32.81
C GLY A 367 35.42 -14.74 -33.58
N GLU A 368 35.87 -14.51 -34.76
CA GLU A 368 35.28 -13.53 -35.67
C GLU A 368 33.79 -13.84 -35.88
N LYS A 369 32.93 -12.81 -35.86
CA LYS A 369 31.47 -12.86 -35.92
C LYS A 369 30.97 -14.13 -36.60
N PRO A 370 30.28 -15.03 -35.90
CA PRO A 370 29.57 -16.08 -36.61
C PRO A 370 28.63 -15.39 -37.60
N ASP A 371 28.57 -15.86 -38.83
CA ASP A 371 27.47 -15.56 -39.73
C ASP A 371 26.19 -15.74 -38.91
N GLN A 372 25.57 -14.64 -38.51
CA GLN A 372 24.32 -14.68 -37.76
C GLN A 372 23.23 -15.14 -38.72
N LYS A 373 23.25 -16.41 -39.06
CA LYS A 373 22.10 -17.04 -39.69
C LYS A 373 21.03 -17.15 -38.60
N VAL A 374 19.94 -16.43 -38.78
CA VAL A 374 18.71 -16.65 -38.05
C VAL A 374 18.47 -18.16 -38.05
N PRO A 375 18.35 -18.83 -36.91
CA PRO A 375 18.11 -20.27 -36.87
C PRO A 375 16.96 -20.61 -37.82
N ALA A 376 17.14 -21.63 -38.66
CA ALA A 376 16.13 -22.02 -39.65
C ALA A 376 14.76 -22.34 -39.01
N SER A 377 14.78 -22.66 -37.72
CA SER A 377 13.56 -22.78 -36.85
C SER A 377 12.82 -21.47 -36.64
N TRP A 378 13.50 -20.32 -36.70
CA TRP A 378 12.84 -19.01 -36.54
C TRP A 378 12.19 -18.51 -37.84
N GLY A 379 12.72 -18.91 -39.00
CA GLY A 379 12.16 -18.51 -40.30
C GLY A 379 10.86 -19.24 -40.70
N LYS A 380 10.50 -20.31 -40.01
CA LYS A 380 9.35 -21.15 -40.41
C LYS A 380 8.27 -21.36 -39.36
N LYS A 381 8.44 -20.94 -38.13
CA LYS A 381 7.50 -21.31 -37.02
C LYS A 381 7.23 -20.27 -35.97
N ALA A 382 7.80 -19.12 -36.02
CA ALA A 382 7.62 -18.17 -34.92
C ALA A 382 7.13 -16.80 -35.35
N VAL A 383 6.26 -16.78 -36.32
CA VAL A 383 5.31 -15.68 -36.36
C VAL A 383 4.22 -16.11 -35.40
N LEU A 384 4.37 -15.81 -34.10
CA LEU A 384 3.18 -15.61 -33.28
C LEU A 384 2.31 -14.68 -34.11
N PRO A 385 1.03 -15.03 -34.35
CA PRO A 385 0.14 -14.12 -35.04
C PRO A 385 0.27 -12.79 -34.31
N ASP A 386 0.67 -11.76 -35.03
CA ASP A 386 0.71 -10.41 -34.50
C ASP A 386 -0.69 -10.13 -33.94
N PRO A 387 -0.86 -10.06 -32.61
CA PRO A 387 -2.20 -9.83 -32.03
C PRO A 387 -2.77 -8.48 -32.49
N TRP A 388 -1.95 -7.66 -33.15
CA TRP A 388 -2.27 -6.37 -33.73
C TRP A 388 -2.17 -6.34 -35.25
N GLY A 389 -1.93 -7.51 -35.89
CA GLY A 389 -1.82 -7.61 -37.33
C GLY A 389 -3.12 -7.28 -38.08
N PRO A 390 -3.01 -6.92 -39.37
CA PRO A 390 -4.15 -6.50 -40.20
C PRO A 390 -5.33 -7.47 -40.15
N GLU A 391 -5.07 -8.76 -40.04
CA GLU A 391 -6.10 -9.82 -40.00
C GLU A 391 -7.01 -9.74 -38.77
N MET A 392 -6.50 -9.26 -37.62
CA MET A 392 -7.32 -9.02 -36.42
C MET A 392 -8.18 -7.78 -36.57
N PHE A 393 -7.72 -6.79 -37.33
CA PHE A 393 -8.54 -5.60 -37.63
C PHE A 393 -9.66 -5.93 -38.62
N GLU A 394 -9.42 -6.74 -39.60
CA GLU A 394 -10.43 -7.14 -40.61
C GLU A 394 -11.53 -7.99 -39.99
N GLN A 395 -11.24 -8.93 -39.11
CA GLN A 395 -12.24 -9.72 -38.37
C GLN A 395 -13.12 -8.91 -37.45
N LYS A 396 -12.54 -7.94 -36.71
CA LYS A 396 -13.30 -7.09 -35.78
C LYS A 396 -14.26 -6.10 -36.46
N PHE A 397 -14.03 -5.78 -37.72
CA PHE A 397 -14.86 -4.83 -38.48
C PHE A 397 -15.79 -5.51 -39.51
N ALA A 398 -15.56 -6.78 -39.85
CA ALA A 398 -16.42 -7.55 -40.72
C ALA A 398 -17.76 -7.90 -40.04
N ASP A 399 -17.76 -8.09 -38.71
CA ASP A 399 -18.98 -8.42 -37.93
C ASP A 399 -19.84 -7.20 -37.58
N LYS A 400 -19.54 -6.02 -38.13
CA LYS A 400 -20.29 -4.77 -37.89
C LYS A 400 -20.90 -4.15 -39.16
N LYS A 401 -21.07 -4.95 -40.21
CA LYS A 401 -21.84 -4.51 -41.39
C LYS A 401 -23.19 -5.19 -41.45
#